data_08070fbd0bcf2567b7bc4173b075dbeb
#
_entry.id   08070fbd0bcf2567b7bc4173b075dbeb
#
_cell.length_a   1.000
_cell.length_b   1.000
_cell.length_c   1.000
_cell.angle_alpha   90.00
_cell.angle_beta   90.00
_cell.angle_gamma   90.00
#
_symmetry.space_group_name_H-M   'P 1'
#
loop_
_entity.id
_entity.type
_entity.pdbx_description
1 polymer ?
#
loop_
_entity_poly.entity_id
_entity_poly.type
_entity_poly.pdbx_seq_one_letter_code
_entity_poly.pdbx_strand_id
1 'polypeptide(L)'
;LKENSKYKTIGEVAKILRLYNKKNGSLSTHTIRFWEKEFKQIKPKIFSGKRRYYDDNLINTLKKIQFLLKDKGMTLIGVKKVLNSDNSDIDELYNTTIKQKYIIKSKLKNIKKIITYIKDNNG
;
A
#
# COMPACT_ATOMS: atom_id res chain seq x y z
N LEU A 1 6.24 -1.96 -25.74
CA LEU A 1 5.75 -2.84 -24.67
C LEU A 1 6.59 -2.75 -23.40
N LYS A 2 7.87 -2.45 -23.53
CA LYS A 2 8.73 -2.16 -22.37
C LYS A 2 8.41 -0.81 -21.73
N GLU A 3 7.76 0.07 -22.45
CA GLU A 3 7.34 1.39 -21.93
C GLU A 3 6.26 1.28 -20.86
N ASN A 4 5.48 0.19 -20.90
CA ASN A 4 4.40 -0.02 -19.93
C ASN A 4 4.89 -0.55 -18.58
N SER A 5 6.17 -0.92 -18.42
CA SER A 5 6.70 -1.39 -17.14
C SER A 5 6.78 -0.28 -16.09
N LYS A 6 6.89 0.99 -16.53
CA LYS A 6 6.96 2.16 -15.65
C LYS A 6 5.61 2.54 -15.05
N TYR A 7 4.52 2.21 -15.73
CA TYR A 7 3.17 2.57 -15.31
C TYR A 7 2.35 1.32 -15.05
N LYS A 8 1.48 1.40 -14.06
CA LYS A 8 0.56 0.32 -13.70
C LYS A 8 -0.88 0.79 -13.85
N THR A 9 -1.74 -0.14 -14.23
CA THR A 9 -3.18 0.12 -14.33
C THR A 9 -3.81 0.19 -12.93
N ILE A 10 -5.02 0.74 -12.84
CA ILE A 10 -5.74 0.82 -11.56
C ILE A 10 -5.98 -0.56 -10.95
N GLY A 11 -6.24 -1.58 -11.77
CA GLY A 11 -6.40 -2.96 -11.31
C GLY A 11 -5.11 -3.52 -10.70
N GLU A 12 -3.98 -3.28 -11.35
CA GLU A 12 -2.67 -3.71 -10.83
C GLU A 12 -2.34 -3.01 -9.51
N VAL A 13 -2.64 -1.71 -9.40
CA VAL A 13 -2.44 -0.94 -8.17
C VAL A 13 -3.34 -1.47 -7.06
N ALA A 14 -4.59 -1.79 -7.36
CA ALA A 14 -5.50 -2.39 -6.37
C ALA A 14 -4.95 -3.72 -5.83
N LYS A 15 -4.34 -4.53 -6.68
CA LYS A 15 -3.67 -5.77 -6.25
C LYS A 15 -2.48 -5.49 -5.34
N ILE A 16 -1.63 -4.53 -5.70
CA ILE A 16 -0.47 -4.13 -4.90
C ILE A 16 -0.90 -3.66 -3.51
N LEU A 17 -1.97 -2.88 -3.43
CA LEU A 17 -2.52 -2.35 -2.18
C LEU A 17 -3.41 -3.36 -1.45
N ARG A 18 -3.65 -4.53 -2.04
CA ARG A 18 -4.53 -5.57 -1.50
C ARG A 18 -5.94 -5.07 -1.20
N LEU A 19 -6.48 -4.30 -2.12
CA LEU A 19 -7.84 -3.76 -2.03
C LEU A 19 -8.82 -4.74 -2.65
N TYR A 20 -9.39 -5.61 -1.83
CA TYR A 20 -10.36 -6.60 -2.25
C TYR A 20 -11.69 -6.39 -1.54
N ASN A 21 -12.77 -6.63 -2.26
CA ASN A 21 -14.11 -6.65 -1.68
C ASN A 21 -14.23 -7.91 -0.81
N LYS A 22 -14.59 -7.73 0.47
CA LYS A 22 -14.70 -8.83 1.43
C LYS A 22 -15.78 -9.84 1.08
N LYS A 23 -16.82 -9.40 0.34
CA LYS A 23 -17.96 -10.25 0.02
C LYS A 23 -17.71 -11.18 -1.15
N ASN A 24 -17.06 -10.70 -2.21
CA ASN A 24 -16.91 -11.45 -3.47
C ASN A 24 -15.47 -11.62 -3.94
N GLY A 25 -14.49 -11.06 -3.21
CA GLY A 25 -13.08 -11.17 -3.55
C GLY A 25 -12.64 -10.36 -4.77
N SER A 26 -13.51 -9.54 -5.37
CA SER A 26 -13.14 -8.71 -6.50
C SER A 26 -12.27 -7.53 -6.08
N LEU A 27 -11.51 -6.97 -7.03
CA LEU A 27 -10.67 -5.81 -6.77
C LEU A 27 -11.51 -4.55 -6.55
N SER A 28 -11.18 -3.81 -5.48
CA SER A 28 -11.88 -2.58 -5.11
C SER A 28 -11.20 -1.35 -5.72
N THR A 29 -11.26 -1.23 -7.04
CA THR A 29 -10.67 -0.08 -7.75
C THR A 29 -11.38 1.23 -7.41
N HIS A 30 -12.63 1.18 -6.99
CA HIS A 30 -13.39 2.36 -6.58
C HIS A 30 -12.76 3.08 -5.38
N THR A 31 -12.06 2.36 -4.52
CA THR A 31 -11.34 2.96 -3.39
C THR A 31 -10.25 3.91 -3.89
N ILE A 32 -9.48 3.49 -4.90
CA ILE A 32 -8.44 4.32 -5.49
C ILE A 32 -9.03 5.56 -6.17
N ARG A 33 -10.15 5.40 -6.88
CA ARG A 33 -10.87 6.52 -7.50
C ARG A 33 -11.40 7.50 -6.47
N PHE A 34 -11.88 6.99 -5.33
CA PHE A 34 -12.32 7.82 -4.22
C PHE A 34 -11.15 8.63 -3.66
N TRP A 35 -9.99 8.00 -3.46
CA TRP A 35 -8.79 8.70 -2.98
C TRP A 35 -8.28 9.73 -3.99
N GLU A 36 -8.38 9.45 -5.28
CA GLU A 36 -8.06 10.41 -6.34
C GLU A 36 -8.91 11.69 -6.21
N LYS A 37 -10.18 11.52 -5.89
CA LYS A 37 -11.11 12.63 -5.67
C LYS A 37 -10.79 13.43 -4.42
N GLU A 38 -10.44 12.74 -3.34
CA GLU A 38 -10.23 13.34 -2.02
C GLU A 38 -8.84 13.96 -1.86
N PHE A 39 -7.83 13.39 -2.50
CA PHE A 39 -6.44 13.81 -2.34
C PHE A 39 -5.91 14.39 -3.65
N LYS A 40 -5.60 15.69 -3.64
CA LYS A 40 -5.07 16.40 -4.82
C LYS A 40 -3.72 15.87 -5.28
N GLN A 41 -2.98 15.18 -4.39
CA GLN A 41 -1.69 14.58 -4.71
C GLN A 41 -1.82 13.36 -5.62
N ILE A 42 -3.00 12.76 -5.71
CA ILE A 42 -3.25 11.58 -6.54
C ILE A 42 -3.73 12.05 -7.91
N LYS A 43 -2.79 12.18 -8.85
CA LYS A 43 -3.05 12.59 -10.22
C LYS A 43 -2.52 11.55 -11.19
N PRO A 44 -3.31 10.51 -11.52
CA PRO A 44 -2.86 9.51 -12.47
C PRO A 44 -2.73 10.12 -13.86
N LYS A 45 -1.85 9.55 -14.68
CA LYS A 45 -1.76 9.92 -16.09
C LYS A 45 -2.86 9.22 -16.86
N ILE A 46 -3.50 9.97 -17.76
CA ILE A 46 -4.55 9.43 -18.61
C ILE A 46 -4.01 9.41 -20.02
N PHE A 47 -3.86 8.20 -20.57
CA PHE A 47 -3.45 7.97 -21.95
C PHE A 47 -4.67 7.72 -22.83
N SER A 48 -4.43 7.38 -24.09
CA SER A 48 -5.49 7.06 -25.04
C SER A 48 -6.43 5.97 -24.49
N GLY A 49 -7.75 6.12 -24.73
CA GLY A 49 -8.76 5.22 -24.16
C GLY A 49 -9.23 5.58 -22.77
N LYS A 50 -8.87 6.75 -22.26
CA LYS A 50 -9.29 7.28 -20.95
C LYS A 50 -8.92 6.37 -19.78
N ARG A 51 -7.87 5.55 -19.90
CA ARG A 51 -7.40 4.68 -18.83
C ARG A 51 -6.43 5.41 -17.93
N ARG A 52 -6.52 5.12 -16.63
CA ARG A 52 -5.63 5.68 -15.61
C ARG A 52 -4.37 4.84 -15.49
N TYR A 53 -3.23 5.52 -15.40
CA TYR A 53 -1.92 4.90 -15.23
C TYR A 53 -1.17 5.55 -14.07
N TYR A 54 -0.54 4.72 -13.26
CA TYR A 54 0.11 5.12 -12.00
C TYR A 54 1.58 4.76 -12.06
N ASP A 55 2.45 5.75 -11.82
CA ASP A 55 3.89 5.51 -11.68
C ASP A 55 4.24 5.09 -10.24
N ASP A 56 5.51 4.74 -10.01
CA ASP A 56 5.97 4.28 -8.71
C ASP A 56 5.81 5.34 -7.62
N ASN A 57 6.05 6.61 -7.94
CA ASN A 57 5.88 7.70 -6.97
C ASN A 57 4.44 7.82 -6.53
N LEU A 58 3.51 7.72 -7.46
CA LEU A 58 2.08 7.80 -7.18
C LEU A 58 1.62 6.58 -6.37
N ILE A 59 2.13 5.40 -6.69
CA ILE A 59 1.83 4.18 -5.94
C ILE A 59 2.35 4.30 -4.50
N ASN A 60 3.54 4.86 -4.30
CA ASN A 60 4.07 5.10 -2.96
C ASN A 60 3.21 6.08 -2.16
N THR A 61 2.69 7.12 -2.81
CA THR A 61 1.75 8.05 -2.16
C THR A 61 0.46 7.33 -1.75
N LEU A 62 -0.07 6.47 -2.61
CA LEU A 62 -1.26 5.67 -2.29
C LEU A 62 -1.01 4.72 -1.12
N LYS A 63 0.18 4.10 -1.06
CA LYS A 63 0.58 3.26 0.08
C LYS A 63 0.61 4.04 1.39
N LYS A 64 1.12 5.28 1.37
CA LYS A 64 1.14 6.16 2.55
C LYS A 64 -0.27 6.53 2.99
N ILE A 65 -1.14 6.87 2.06
CA ILE A 65 -2.55 7.16 2.34
C ILE A 65 -3.21 5.95 3.00
N GLN A 66 -3.02 4.77 2.43
CA GLN A 66 -3.57 3.53 2.98
C GLN A 66 -3.06 3.28 4.40
N PHE A 67 -1.77 3.46 4.63
CA PHE A 67 -1.15 3.30 5.94
C PHE A 67 -1.76 4.26 6.97
N LEU A 68 -1.88 5.53 6.63
CA LEU A 68 -2.42 6.54 7.54
C LEU A 68 -3.90 6.31 7.85
N LEU A 69 -4.69 5.90 6.86
CA LEU A 69 -6.12 5.65 7.05
C LEU A 69 -6.38 4.34 7.80
N LYS A 70 -5.71 3.26 7.43
CA LYS A 70 -6.00 1.91 7.96
C LYS A 70 -5.16 1.54 9.17
N ASP A 71 -3.84 1.71 9.10
CA ASP A 71 -2.96 1.29 10.20
C ASP A 71 -2.93 2.31 11.33
N LYS A 72 -2.95 3.60 11.01
CA LYS A 72 -2.98 4.67 12.01
C LYS A 72 -4.38 5.14 12.37
N GLY A 73 -5.39 4.73 11.62
CA GLY A 73 -6.78 5.08 11.90
C GLY A 73 -7.10 6.56 11.79
N MET A 74 -6.36 7.30 10.98
CA MET A 74 -6.58 8.73 10.79
C MET A 74 -7.84 8.99 9.96
N THR A 75 -8.43 10.18 10.17
CA THR A 75 -9.54 10.65 9.34
C THR A 75 -9.04 11.15 7.99
N LEU A 76 -9.94 11.21 6.99
CA LEU A 76 -9.61 11.80 5.68
C LEU A 76 -9.07 13.22 5.81
N ILE A 77 -9.68 14.05 6.66
CA ILE A 77 -9.25 15.42 6.89
C ILE A 77 -7.85 15.45 7.50
N GLY A 78 -7.58 14.56 8.46
CA GLY A 78 -6.26 14.42 9.08
C GLY A 78 -5.19 14.04 8.07
N VAL A 79 -5.46 13.07 7.21
CA VAL A 79 -4.54 12.65 6.17
C VAL A 79 -4.29 13.76 5.15
N LYS A 80 -5.33 14.51 4.76
CA LYS A 80 -5.18 15.68 3.88
C LYS A 80 -4.22 16.71 4.46
N LYS A 81 -4.35 17.02 5.75
CA LYS A 81 -3.46 17.95 6.45
C LYS A 81 -2.01 17.46 6.45
N VAL A 82 -1.83 16.19 6.71
CA VAL A 82 -0.52 15.54 6.72
C VAL A 82 0.14 15.63 5.35
N LEU A 83 -0.58 15.30 4.28
CA LEU A 83 -0.05 15.33 2.93
C LEU A 83 0.24 16.76 2.43
N ASN A 84 -0.42 17.77 2.97
CA ASN A 84 -0.20 19.17 2.62
C ASN A 84 0.91 19.82 3.44
N SER A 85 1.37 19.19 4.52
CA SER A 85 2.49 19.66 5.33
C SER A 85 3.82 19.10 4.82
N ASP A 86 4.93 19.52 5.45
CA ASP A 86 6.24 18.91 5.17
C ASP A 86 6.23 17.47 5.67
N ASN A 87 6.40 16.53 4.75
CA ASN A 87 6.18 15.09 4.97
C ASN A 87 7.41 14.32 5.45
N SER A 88 8.54 14.97 5.73
CA SER A 88 9.78 14.29 6.09
C SER A 88 9.62 13.36 7.30
N ASP A 89 8.97 13.84 8.37
CA ASP A 89 8.76 13.06 9.60
C ASP A 89 7.85 11.85 9.37
N ILE A 90 6.86 12.00 8.48
CA ILE A 90 5.90 10.94 8.17
C ILE A 90 6.50 9.89 7.27
N ASP A 91 7.32 10.30 6.32
CA ASP A 91 8.06 9.37 5.47
C ASP A 91 9.01 8.51 6.31
N GLU A 92 9.68 9.12 7.29
CA GLU A 92 10.54 8.41 8.22
C GLU A 92 9.73 7.42 9.08
N LEU A 93 8.60 7.84 9.63
CA LEU A 93 7.73 6.97 10.43
C LEU A 93 7.20 5.80 9.59
N TYR A 94 6.76 6.06 8.36
CA TYR A 94 6.28 5.02 7.46
C TYR A 94 7.38 3.99 7.17
N ASN A 95 8.56 4.45 6.80
CA ASN A 95 9.70 3.59 6.49
C ASN A 95 10.13 2.76 7.69
N THR A 96 10.17 3.37 8.87
CA THR A 96 10.51 2.69 10.13
C THR A 96 9.49 1.60 10.45
N THR A 97 8.21 1.90 10.32
CA THR A 97 7.12 0.95 10.60
C THR A 97 7.19 -0.26 9.66
N ILE A 98 7.41 -0.03 8.37
CA ILE A 98 7.55 -1.11 7.38
C ILE A 98 8.75 -1.98 7.71
N LYS A 99 9.87 -1.37 8.07
CA LYS A 99 11.10 -2.07 8.47
C LYS A 99 10.86 -2.96 9.70
N GLN A 100 10.17 -2.43 10.71
CA GLN A 100 9.81 -3.18 11.92
C GLN A 100 8.90 -4.35 11.61
N LYS A 101 7.90 -4.17 10.75
CA LYS A 101 7.00 -5.26 10.32
C LYS A 101 7.79 -6.38 9.63
N TYR A 102 8.74 -6.03 8.79
CA TYR A 102 9.60 -7.01 8.11
C TYR A 102 10.43 -7.81 9.11
N ILE A 103 11.06 -7.13 10.07
CA ILE A 103 11.88 -7.77 11.11
C ILE A 103 11.03 -8.72 11.96
N ILE A 104 9.83 -8.30 12.37
CA ILE A 104 8.90 -9.13 13.15
C ILE A 104 8.51 -10.39 12.37
N LYS A 105 8.15 -10.25 11.10
CA LYS A 105 7.82 -11.40 10.25
C LYS A 105 8.98 -12.38 10.13
N SER A 106 10.20 -11.88 9.95
CA SER A 106 11.40 -12.72 9.87
C SER A 106 11.63 -13.49 11.17
N LYS A 107 11.50 -12.83 12.32
CA LYS A 107 11.66 -13.45 13.63
C LYS A 107 10.59 -14.52 13.88
N LEU A 108 9.33 -14.25 13.53
CA LEU A 108 8.25 -15.23 13.66
C LEU A 108 8.49 -16.46 12.79
N LYS A 109 8.98 -16.27 11.58
CA LYS A 109 9.33 -17.36 10.67
C LYS A 109 10.43 -18.24 11.26
N ASN A 110 11.46 -17.64 11.85
CA ASN A 110 12.55 -18.37 12.50
C ASN A 110 12.05 -19.16 13.72
N ILE A 111 11.20 -18.57 14.54
CA ILE A 111 10.58 -19.25 15.71
C ILE A 111 9.78 -20.46 15.23
N LYS A 112 8.98 -20.34 14.19
CA LYS A 112 8.22 -21.45 13.62
C LYS A 112 9.14 -22.59 13.15
N LYS A 113 10.26 -22.28 12.51
CA LYS A 113 11.26 -23.27 12.10
C LYS A 113 11.84 -24.01 13.30
N ILE A 114 12.18 -23.30 14.36
CA ILE A 114 12.72 -23.89 15.59
C ILE A 114 11.69 -24.82 16.23
N ILE A 115 10.43 -24.40 16.34
CA ILE A 115 9.36 -25.22 16.90
C ILE A 115 9.16 -26.50 16.07
N THR A 116 9.15 -26.41 14.75
CA THR A 116 9.05 -27.55 13.85
C THR A 116 10.21 -28.52 14.05
N TYR A 117 11.43 -28.02 14.14
CA TYR A 117 12.62 -28.82 14.39
C TYR A 117 12.50 -29.58 15.72
N ILE A 118 12.07 -28.92 16.79
CA ILE A 118 11.90 -29.54 18.12
C ILE A 118 10.85 -30.64 18.05
N LYS A 119 9.70 -30.39 17.40
CA LYS A 119 8.64 -31.39 17.24
C LYS A 119 9.11 -32.63 16.47
N ASP A 120 9.85 -32.44 15.39
CA ASP A 120 10.35 -33.52 14.55
C ASP A 120 11.41 -34.36 15.27
N ASN A 121 12.15 -33.80 16.19
CA ASN A 121 13.20 -34.48 16.92
C ASN A 121 12.74 -35.09 18.27
N ASN A 122 11.57 -34.70 18.77
CA ASN A 122 10.99 -35.23 20.02
C ASN A 122 9.89 -36.29 19.77
N GLY A 123 9.58 -36.52 18.51
CA GLY A 123 8.59 -37.52 18.13
C GLY A 123 9.24 -38.78 17.71
#